data_0f9dba338d7e9cc7210e0633e497d870
#
_entry.id   0f9dba338d7e9cc7210e0633e497d870
#
_cell.length_a   1.000
_cell.length_b   1.000
_cell.length_c   1.000
_cell.angle_alpha   90.00
_cell.angle_beta   90.00
_cell.angle_gamma   90.00
#
_symmetry.space_group_name_H-M   'P 1'
#
loop_
_entity.id
_entity.type
_entity.pdbx_description
1 polymer ?
#
loop_
_entity_poly.entity_id
_entity_poly.type
_entity_poly.pdbx_seq_one_letter_code
_entity_poly.pdbx_strand_id
1 'polypeptide(L)'
;MEEEYRFLDLREMPELKNAAAAWFHAKWGVPEEAYLACMDSYLNRETELGWYLCLDRDGCIVAGLGVIEHDFHDRKDLSPNICAVYTEPACRGRGIAGRLLNMAVVDLRSKGVTPVYLVTNHIGFYERYGWKFLCMVRSDGEPEPSRMYFHR
;
A
#
# COMPACT_ATOMS: atom_id res chain seq x y z
N MET A 1 -6.94 -26.18 -8.89
CA MET A 1 -7.30 -25.06 -9.72
C MET A 1 -6.78 -23.75 -9.17
N GLU A 2 -6.12 -23.01 -9.99
CA GLU A 2 -5.56 -21.76 -9.55
C GLU A 2 -6.59 -20.66 -9.47
N GLU A 3 -6.43 -19.79 -8.50
CA GLU A 3 -7.24 -18.59 -8.41
C GLU A 3 -6.80 -17.62 -9.48
N GLU A 4 -7.77 -16.98 -10.11
CA GLU A 4 -7.51 -16.03 -11.17
C GLU A 4 -7.54 -14.62 -10.61
N TYR A 5 -6.40 -14.17 -10.11
CA TYR A 5 -6.25 -12.81 -9.61
C TYR A 5 -5.46 -11.98 -10.59
N ARG A 6 -5.86 -10.74 -10.73
CA ARG A 6 -5.14 -9.79 -11.57
C ARG A 6 -4.53 -8.71 -10.69
N PHE A 7 -3.22 -8.56 -10.79
CA PHE A 7 -2.49 -7.53 -10.06
C PHE A 7 -2.22 -6.38 -11.02
N LEU A 8 -2.50 -5.15 -10.59
CA LEU A 8 -2.34 -4.02 -11.48
C LEU A 8 -1.94 -2.75 -10.72
N ASP A 9 -1.27 -1.88 -11.44
CA ASP A 9 -0.99 -0.52 -11.07
C ASP A 9 -2.20 0.29 -11.53
N LEU A 10 -2.66 1.23 -10.73
CA LEU A 10 -3.86 2.02 -11.04
C LEU A 10 -3.73 2.74 -12.39
N ARG A 11 -2.52 3.10 -12.80
CA ARG A 11 -2.31 3.72 -14.12
C ARG A 11 -2.69 2.81 -15.29
N GLU A 12 -2.71 1.49 -15.07
CA GLU A 12 -3.14 0.52 -16.08
C GLU A 12 -4.65 0.51 -16.27
N MET A 13 -5.40 0.86 -15.21
CA MET A 13 -6.86 0.92 -15.27
C MET A 13 -7.36 2.12 -14.47
N PRO A 14 -7.13 3.34 -14.97
CA PRO A 14 -7.48 4.56 -14.22
C PRO A 14 -8.97 4.70 -13.95
N GLU A 15 -9.82 4.01 -14.72
CA GLU A 15 -11.26 4.00 -14.48
C GLU A 15 -11.63 3.37 -13.14
N LEU A 16 -10.72 2.63 -12.49
CA LEU A 16 -10.95 2.05 -11.18
C LEU A 16 -10.77 3.04 -10.02
N LYS A 17 -10.36 4.26 -10.30
CA LYS A 17 -10.04 5.24 -9.26
C LYS A 17 -11.15 5.40 -8.23
N ASN A 18 -12.37 5.65 -8.68
CA ASN A 18 -13.48 5.89 -7.75
C ASN A 18 -13.82 4.65 -6.92
N ALA A 19 -13.85 3.49 -7.57
CA ALA A 19 -14.09 2.23 -6.87
C ALA A 19 -13.01 1.94 -5.85
N ALA A 20 -11.75 2.21 -6.20
CA ALA A 20 -10.62 2.00 -5.31
C ALA A 20 -10.68 2.93 -4.10
N ALA A 21 -10.98 4.21 -4.31
CA ALA A 21 -11.08 5.17 -3.20
C ALA A 21 -12.21 4.77 -2.24
N ALA A 22 -13.34 4.34 -2.76
CA ALA A 22 -14.45 3.85 -1.93
C ALA A 22 -14.05 2.59 -1.16
N TRP A 23 -13.32 1.69 -1.82
CA TRP A 23 -12.88 0.44 -1.20
C TRP A 23 -11.91 0.73 -0.03
N PHE A 24 -10.91 1.58 -0.24
CA PHE A 24 -9.97 1.94 0.82
C PHE A 24 -10.68 2.66 1.97
N HIS A 25 -11.59 3.56 1.65
CA HIS A 25 -12.38 4.27 2.67
C HIS A 25 -13.13 3.27 3.56
N ALA A 26 -13.76 2.28 2.95
CA ALA A 26 -14.53 1.27 3.70
C ALA A 26 -13.65 0.47 4.66
N LYS A 27 -12.37 0.28 4.31
CA LYS A 27 -11.44 -0.52 5.13
C LYS A 27 -10.80 0.29 6.26
N TRP A 28 -10.47 1.56 5.99
CA TRP A 28 -9.61 2.33 6.89
C TRP A 28 -10.29 3.56 7.49
N GLY A 29 -11.43 3.98 6.94
CA GLY A 29 -12.17 5.14 7.46
C GLY A 29 -11.59 6.50 7.08
N VAL A 30 -10.50 6.54 6.32
CA VAL A 30 -9.96 7.79 5.81
C VAL A 30 -10.92 8.32 4.74
N PRO A 31 -11.21 9.64 4.69
CA PRO A 31 -12.17 10.16 3.72
C PRO A 31 -11.83 9.81 2.27
N GLU A 32 -12.87 9.50 1.48
CA GLU A 32 -12.68 9.17 0.07
C GLU A 32 -11.94 10.27 -0.67
N GLU A 33 -12.21 11.54 -0.34
CA GLU A 33 -11.58 12.68 -1.01
C GLU A 33 -10.07 12.67 -0.85
N ALA A 34 -9.58 12.19 0.30
CA ALA A 34 -8.14 12.09 0.54
C ALA A 34 -7.51 11.06 -0.39
N TYR A 35 -8.16 9.91 -0.54
CA TYR A 35 -7.68 8.89 -1.47
C TYR A 35 -7.74 9.37 -2.91
N LEU A 36 -8.84 10.02 -3.29
CA LEU A 36 -9.00 10.56 -4.65
C LEU A 36 -7.92 11.58 -4.98
N ALA A 37 -7.59 12.46 -4.04
CA ALA A 37 -6.56 13.46 -4.26
C ALA A 37 -5.20 12.81 -4.53
N CYS A 38 -4.83 11.79 -3.73
CA CYS A 38 -3.58 11.06 -3.92
C CYS A 38 -3.57 10.31 -5.25
N MET A 39 -4.68 9.66 -5.59
CA MET A 39 -4.79 8.90 -6.83
C MET A 39 -4.75 9.83 -8.04
N ASP A 40 -5.41 11.00 -7.97
CA ASP A 40 -5.39 11.97 -9.06
C ASP A 40 -3.97 12.47 -9.32
N SER A 41 -3.22 12.78 -8.27
CA SER A 41 -1.83 13.21 -8.42
C SER A 41 -1.00 12.14 -9.13
N TYR A 42 -1.22 10.88 -8.78
CA TYR A 42 -0.51 9.76 -9.41
C TYR A 42 -0.93 9.60 -10.87
N LEU A 43 -2.22 9.64 -11.16
CA LEU A 43 -2.73 9.49 -12.52
C LEU A 43 -2.34 10.65 -13.41
N ASN A 44 -2.24 11.86 -12.84
CA ASN A 44 -1.80 13.06 -13.56
C ASN A 44 -0.29 13.18 -13.66
N ARG A 45 0.45 12.19 -13.17
CA ARG A 45 1.91 12.13 -13.20
C ARG A 45 2.59 13.26 -12.44
N GLU A 46 1.92 13.75 -11.41
CA GLU A 46 2.47 14.74 -10.49
C GLU A 46 3.35 14.08 -9.42
N THR A 47 3.19 12.78 -9.24
CA THR A 47 3.98 11.98 -8.31
C THR A 47 4.14 10.56 -8.84
N GLU A 48 5.20 9.88 -8.39
CA GLU A 48 5.39 8.46 -8.70
C GLU A 48 4.92 7.56 -7.56
N LEU A 49 4.35 8.14 -6.51
CA LEU A 49 3.84 7.37 -5.38
C LEU A 49 2.48 6.79 -5.75
N GLY A 50 2.48 5.50 -6.02
CA GLY A 50 1.38 4.85 -6.72
C GLY A 50 0.37 4.12 -5.86
N TRP A 51 -0.59 3.52 -6.54
CA TRP A 51 -1.65 2.74 -5.94
C TRP A 51 -1.75 1.42 -6.72
N TYR A 52 -1.82 0.32 -5.97
CA TYR A 52 -1.73 -1.02 -6.55
C TYR A 52 -2.89 -1.86 -6.04
N LEU A 53 -3.52 -2.60 -6.94
CA LEU A 53 -4.74 -3.33 -6.64
C LEU A 53 -4.65 -4.78 -7.10
N CYS A 54 -5.42 -5.63 -6.44
CA CYS A 54 -5.64 -6.99 -6.87
C CYS A 54 -7.13 -7.18 -7.10
N LEU A 55 -7.49 -7.66 -8.28
CA LEU A 55 -8.88 -7.94 -8.66
C LEU A 55 -9.08 -9.44 -8.72
N ASP A 56 -10.28 -9.89 -8.36
CA ASP A 56 -10.66 -11.28 -8.58
C ASP A 56 -11.12 -11.49 -10.02
N ARG A 57 -11.55 -12.70 -10.34
CA ARG A 57 -12.00 -13.05 -11.70
C ARG A 57 -13.21 -12.25 -12.16
N ASP A 58 -14.00 -11.73 -11.23
CA ASP A 58 -15.18 -10.93 -11.54
C ASP A 58 -14.87 -9.43 -11.64
N GLY A 59 -13.62 -9.07 -11.46
CA GLY A 59 -13.19 -7.67 -11.51
C GLY A 59 -13.40 -6.91 -10.21
N CYS A 60 -13.71 -7.59 -9.12
CA CYS A 60 -13.87 -6.95 -7.82
C CYS A 60 -12.52 -6.74 -7.15
N ILE A 61 -12.35 -5.59 -6.50
CA ILE A 61 -11.13 -5.31 -5.74
C ILE A 61 -11.13 -6.16 -4.48
N VAL A 62 -10.11 -7.00 -4.31
CA VAL A 62 -9.99 -7.88 -3.16
C VAL A 62 -8.78 -7.57 -2.32
N ALA A 63 -7.85 -6.77 -2.80
CA ALA A 63 -6.68 -6.35 -2.04
C ALA A 63 -6.09 -5.09 -2.67
N GLY A 64 -5.34 -4.35 -1.87
CA GLY A 64 -4.69 -3.16 -2.39
C GLY A 64 -3.75 -2.54 -1.39
N LEU A 65 -2.97 -1.58 -1.87
CA LEU A 65 -2.13 -0.71 -1.05
C LEU A 65 -1.84 0.57 -1.81
N GLY A 66 -1.40 1.56 -1.07
CA GLY A 66 -0.95 2.80 -1.66
C GLY A 66 0.42 3.20 -1.15
N VAL A 67 0.99 4.22 -1.79
CA VAL A 67 2.27 4.80 -1.39
C VAL A 67 2.05 6.29 -1.20
N ILE A 68 2.43 6.79 -0.03
CA ILE A 68 2.31 8.22 0.30
C ILE A 68 3.60 8.71 0.92
N GLU A 69 3.76 10.03 1.02
CA GLU A 69 4.99 10.58 1.58
C GLU A 69 5.12 10.28 3.08
N HIS A 70 4.04 10.49 3.84
CA HIS A 70 4.05 10.32 5.30
C HIS A 70 2.79 9.59 5.74
N ASP A 71 2.97 8.54 6.54
CA ASP A 71 1.85 7.72 7.02
C ASP A 71 1.58 7.98 8.52
N PHE A 72 1.32 9.25 8.85
CA PHE A 72 0.86 9.68 10.19
C PHE A 72 1.80 9.25 11.33
N HIS A 73 3.11 9.44 11.14
CA HIS A 73 4.09 9.16 12.19
C HIS A 73 5.08 10.33 12.32
N ASP A 74 5.93 10.28 13.36
CA ASP A 74 6.81 11.38 13.71
C ASP A 74 8.16 11.40 12.97
N ARG A 75 8.46 10.39 12.17
CA ARG A 75 9.72 10.31 11.41
C ARG A 75 9.48 10.69 9.95
N LYS A 76 9.27 11.97 9.73
CA LYS A 76 8.96 12.47 8.38
C LYS A 76 10.14 12.41 7.41
N ASP A 77 11.34 12.15 7.93
CA ASP A 77 12.53 11.90 7.14
C ASP A 77 12.51 10.51 6.48
N LEU A 78 11.67 9.59 7.00
CA LEU A 78 11.56 8.24 6.47
C LEU A 78 10.38 8.17 5.49
N SER A 79 10.65 8.44 4.24
CA SER A 79 9.67 8.61 3.17
C SER A 79 10.20 7.98 1.87
N PRO A 80 9.35 7.45 0.98
CA PRO A 80 7.89 7.36 1.09
C PRO A 80 7.44 6.14 1.89
N ASN A 81 6.13 6.10 2.20
CA ASN A 81 5.56 5.04 3.02
C ASN A 81 4.50 4.25 2.26
N ILE A 82 4.59 2.92 2.37
CA ILE A 82 3.48 2.04 1.98
C ILE A 82 2.38 2.24 3.01
N CYS A 83 1.15 2.35 2.57
CA CYS A 83 0.00 2.55 3.46
C CYS A 83 -1.19 1.73 3.03
N ALA A 84 -2.15 1.58 3.92
CA ALA A 84 -3.47 1.03 3.65
C ALA A 84 -3.43 -0.40 3.07
N VAL A 85 -2.45 -1.19 3.45
CA VAL A 85 -2.34 -2.58 2.99
C VAL A 85 -3.51 -3.38 3.53
N TYR A 86 -4.31 -3.96 2.65
CA TYR A 86 -5.48 -4.72 3.05
C TYR A 86 -5.79 -5.82 2.05
N THR A 87 -6.15 -7.00 2.55
CA THR A 87 -6.66 -8.11 1.74
C THR A 87 -7.98 -8.55 2.33
N GLU A 88 -9.00 -8.72 1.50
CA GLU A 88 -10.29 -9.20 1.97
C GLU A 88 -10.12 -10.53 2.70
N PRO A 89 -10.84 -10.73 3.81
CA PRO A 89 -10.65 -11.94 4.63
C PRO A 89 -10.77 -13.25 3.84
N ALA A 90 -11.70 -13.32 2.90
CA ALA A 90 -11.91 -14.53 2.10
C ALA A 90 -10.72 -14.84 1.17
N CYS A 91 -9.87 -13.87 0.93
CA CYS A 91 -8.73 -14.02 0.00
C CYS A 91 -7.39 -14.14 0.72
N ARG A 92 -7.39 -14.13 2.05
CA ARG A 92 -6.15 -14.20 2.83
C ARG A 92 -5.54 -15.61 2.78
N GLY A 93 -4.25 -15.67 3.10
CA GLY A 93 -3.52 -16.93 3.10
C GLY A 93 -3.08 -17.41 1.73
N ARG A 94 -3.09 -16.54 0.73
CA ARG A 94 -2.74 -16.88 -0.67
C ARG A 94 -1.56 -16.08 -1.19
N GLY A 95 -0.88 -15.32 -0.33
CA GLY A 95 0.28 -14.53 -0.71
C GLY A 95 -0.03 -13.28 -1.50
N ILE A 96 -1.28 -12.83 -1.53
CA ILE A 96 -1.69 -11.66 -2.32
C ILE A 96 -1.02 -10.39 -1.82
N ALA A 97 -1.02 -10.15 -0.50
CA ALA A 97 -0.40 -8.95 0.05
C ALA A 97 1.09 -8.91 -0.26
N GLY A 98 1.78 -10.06 -0.16
CA GLY A 98 3.20 -10.15 -0.49
C GLY A 98 3.49 -9.81 -1.94
N ARG A 99 2.62 -10.26 -2.85
CA ARG A 99 2.77 -9.94 -4.27
C ARG A 99 2.56 -8.45 -4.54
N LEU A 100 1.57 -7.84 -3.88
CA LEU A 100 1.34 -6.39 -4.01
C LEU A 100 2.51 -5.59 -3.45
N LEU A 101 3.03 -5.98 -2.31
CA LEU A 101 4.18 -5.31 -1.71
C LEU A 101 5.39 -5.39 -2.64
N ASN A 102 5.65 -6.56 -3.20
CA ASN A 102 6.77 -6.74 -4.13
C ASN A 102 6.57 -5.91 -5.40
N MET A 103 5.36 -5.89 -5.92
CA MET A 103 5.02 -5.10 -7.10
C MET A 103 5.31 -3.62 -6.87
N ALA A 104 4.89 -3.09 -5.72
CA ALA A 104 5.11 -1.68 -5.38
C ALA A 104 6.61 -1.38 -5.24
N VAL A 105 7.35 -2.22 -4.53
CA VAL A 105 8.79 -2.03 -4.33
C VAL A 105 9.54 -2.05 -5.66
N VAL A 106 9.24 -3.02 -6.51
CA VAL A 106 9.91 -3.15 -7.82
C VAL A 106 9.58 -1.96 -8.71
N ASP A 107 8.31 -1.55 -8.75
CA ASP A 107 7.89 -0.41 -9.56
C ASP A 107 8.57 0.88 -9.10
N LEU A 108 8.55 1.14 -7.79
CA LEU A 108 9.19 2.34 -7.24
C LEU A 108 10.70 2.34 -7.48
N ARG A 109 11.34 1.18 -7.30
CA ARG A 109 12.78 1.06 -7.56
C ARG A 109 13.10 1.38 -9.01
N SER A 110 12.25 0.93 -9.94
CA SER A 110 12.47 1.22 -11.37
C SER A 110 12.37 2.70 -11.69
N LYS A 111 11.76 3.47 -10.82
CA LYS A 111 11.61 4.93 -10.94
C LYS A 111 12.60 5.69 -10.08
N GLY A 112 13.56 5.00 -9.48
CA GLY A 112 14.57 5.60 -8.64
C GLY A 112 14.10 5.92 -7.22
N VAL A 113 12.95 5.39 -6.80
CA VAL A 113 12.40 5.63 -5.47
C VAL A 113 12.74 4.43 -4.58
N THR A 114 13.78 4.57 -3.78
CA THR A 114 14.25 3.53 -2.85
C THR A 114 15.12 4.19 -1.78
N PRO A 115 15.10 3.75 -0.51
CA PRO A 115 14.24 2.71 0.03
C PRO A 115 12.79 3.17 0.23
N VAL A 116 11.93 2.21 0.55
CA VAL A 116 10.53 2.45 0.85
C VAL A 116 10.29 1.99 2.28
N TYR A 117 9.41 2.65 3.00
CA TYR A 117 9.16 2.41 4.42
C TYR A 117 7.71 2.04 4.68
N LEU A 118 7.46 1.38 5.81
CA LEU A 118 6.09 1.17 6.29
C LEU A 118 6.09 1.08 7.81
N VAL A 119 4.93 1.39 8.40
CA VAL A 119 4.69 1.31 9.83
C VAL A 119 3.68 0.21 10.09
N THR A 120 3.97 -0.66 11.06
CA THR A 120 3.06 -1.76 11.40
C THR A 120 3.28 -2.20 12.83
N ASN A 121 2.28 -2.89 13.38
CA ASN A 121 2.43 -3.57 14.66
C ASN A 121 2.63 -5.08 14.48
N HIS A 122 2.62 -5.55 13.25
CA HIS A 122 2.84 -6.98 12.95
C HIS A 122 4.32 -7.32 13.02
N ILE A 123 4.62 -8.49 13.57
CA ILE A 123 5.97 -9.03 13.64
C ILE A 123 5.98 -10.35 12.87
N GLY A 124 6.95 -10.51 11.97
CA GLY A 124 7.11 -11.75 11.21
C GLY A 124 6.44 -11.75 9.85
N PHE A 125 5.45 -10.91 9.62
CA PHE A 125 4.74 -10.90 8.33
C PHE A 125 5.59 -10.26 7.24
N TYR A 126 6.02 -9.02 7.44
CA TYR A 126 6.74 -8.26 6.41
C TYR A 126 8.14 -8.80 6.18
N GLU A 127 8.76 -9.39 7.21
CA GLU A 127 10.09 -10.00 7.08
C GLU A 127 10.12 -11.08 6.01
N ARG A 128 9.01 -11.80 5.81
CA ARG A 128 8.93 -12.84 4.78
C ARG A 128 9.12 -12.29 3.37
N TYR A 129 8.87 -11.00 3.18
CA TYR A 129 8.90 -10.38 1.86
C TYR A 129 10.07 -9.42 1.69
N GLY A 130 11.09 -9.59 2.54
CA GLY A 130 12.34 -8.83 2.41
C GLY A 130 12.36 -7.51 3.14
N TRP A 131 11.32 -7.20 3.93
CA TRP A 131 11.30 -6.00 4.73
C TRP A 131 12.13 -6.19 6.00
N LYS A 132 12.86 -5.17 6.40
CA LYS A 132 13.74 -5.22 7.57
C LYS A 132 13.33 -4.18 8.58
N PHE A 133 13.39 -4.56 9.86
CA PHE A 133 13.10 -3.63 10.95
C PHE A 133 14.15 -2.53 10.98
N LEU A 134 13.71 -1.28 11.11
CA LEU A 134 14.59 -0.13 11.18
C LEU A 134 14.60 0.49 12.57
N CYS A 135 13.43 0.87 13.08
CA CYS A 135 13.33 1.56 14.37
C CYS A 135 11.87 1.60 14.82
N MET A 136 11.67 2.09 16.05
CA MET A 136 10.32 2.38 16.53
C MET A 136 10.00 3.83 16.22
N VAL A 137 8.73 4.09 15.90
CA VAL A 137 8.24 5.43 15.61
C VAL A 137 6.96 5.67 16.38
N ARG A 138 6.60 6.94 16.55
CA ARG A 138 5.33 7.29 17.17
C ARG A 138 4.32 7.59 16.07
N SER A 139 3.23 6.83 16.08
CA SER A 139 2.11 7.07 15.17
C SER A 139 1.16 8.06 15.81
N ASP A 140 0.59 8.95 14.99
CA ASP A 140 -0.29 10.01 15.47
C ASP A 140 -1.49 9.42 16.20
N GLY A 141 -1.72 9.87 17.42
CA GLY A 141 -2.88 9.46 18.21
C GLY A 141 -2.74 8.11 18.89
N GLU A 142 -1.60 7.41 18.75
CA GLU A 142 -1.40 6.11 19.36
C GLU A 142 -0.57 6.22 20.62
N PRO A 143 -0.97 5.55 21.72
CA PRO A 143 -0.23 5.64 22.99
C PRO A 143 1.09 4.86 22.94
N GLU A 144 1.15 3.79 22.14
CA GLU A 144 2.34 2.94 22.06
C GLU A 144 3.08 3.18 20.75
N PRO A 145 4.42 3.05 20.73
CA PRO A 145 5.16 3.18 19.49
C PRO A 145 4.88 2.02 18.56
N SER A 146 5.10 2.25 17.26
CA SER A 146 4.92 1.27 16.21
C SER A 146 6.26 0.95 15.56
N ARG A 147 6.31 -0.19 14.86
CA ARG A 147 7.52 -0.64 14.21
C ARG A 147 7.62 -0.05 12.80
N MET A 148 8.78 0.49 12.47
CA MET A 148 9.08 0.98 11.12
C MET A 148 9.97 -0.05 10.43
N TYR A 149 9.54 -0.46 9.22
CA TYR A 149 10.31 -1.36 8.36
C TYR A 149 10.73 -0.63 7.10
N PHE A 150 11.76 -1.12 6.45
CA PHE A 150 12.20 -0.58 5.16
C PHE A 150 12.51 -1.72 4.19
N HIS A 151 12.48 -1.38 2.90
CA HIS A 151 12.86 -2.29 1.82
C HIS A 151 13.56 -1.50 0.72
N ARG A 152 14.66 -2.05 0.21
CA ARG A 152 15.38 -1.43 -0.90
C ARG A 152 15.04 -2.07 -2.22
#